data_0a231e308b98c87ea03634290ef5f019
#
_entry.id   0a231e308b98c87ea03634290ef5f019
#
_cell.length_a   1.000
_cell.length_b   1.000
_cell.length_c   1.000
_cell.angle_alpha   90.00
_cell.angle_beta   90.00
_cell.angle_gamma   90.00
#
_symmetry.space_group_name_H-M   'P 1'
#
loop_
_entity.id
_entity.type
_entity.pdbx_description
1 polymer ?
#
loop_
_entity_poly.entity_id
_entity_poly.type
_entity_poly.pdbx_seq_one_letter_code
_entity_poly.pdbx_strand_id
1 'polypeptide(L)'
;MENHILLHLAIIIFFSKILGAFARKLKQPPVVGMLLLGIILGPTLFHFIEPDEVISWIAKVGVLFLLFEAGLETNLKRIKEDSKQALLPALGGITLPFALGFVLIYFTNHSITQALTVGVIFTATSVSVSVMTLLDLGKLKGIEGRCIVNSAIIDDIVGILLLTFIFGLTSEAGEAGTGFTISIIKILGFFIVAFLIGIFVIQPFFLNLKKILLDNVVISLAIAVVLLYSWLAEMAGLAAITGAYFAGLFLGQTQHKHAVNTGITNIGKSFFVDVFFVSIGLQFDLFEIEAEPIFLITFILLAILGKMIGSGFGARLSKFDAVRSIRIGAGMIPRGEVALIVANMAIAKGMIPTDVLSATILLVIVSALITPLMLKFSFTKLQKSSF
;
A
#
# COMPACT_ATOMS: atom_id res chain seq x y z
N MET A 1 -23.23 -22.72 -2.22
CA MET A 1 -22.96 -21.28 -1.93
C MET A 1 -22.98 -20.49 -3.25
N GLU A 2 -24.16 -20.52 -3.89
CA GLU A 2 -24.33 -19.86 -5.19
C GLU A 2 -25.07 -18.54 -5.03
N ASN A 3 -24.57 -17.51 -5.70
CA ASN A 3 -25.29 -16.33 -6.17
C ASN A 3 -25.60 -15.15 -5.24
N HIS A 4 -24.89 -14.94 -4.13
CA HIS A 4 -25.08 -13.68 -3.40
C HIS A 4 -24.04 -12.60 -3.76
N ILE A 5 -23.03 -12.91 -4.63
CA ILE A 5 -21.96 -11.97 -4.97
C ILE A 5 -22.49 -10.64 -5.53
N LEU A 6 -23.51 -10.68 -6.38
CA LEU A 6 -24.14 -9.46 -6.92
C LEU A 6 -24.81 -8.64 -5.83
N LEU A 7 -25.47 -9.31 -4.86
CA LEU A 7 -26.07 -8.66 -3.70
C LEU A 7 -25.00 -8.07 -2.80
N HIS A 8 -23.91 -8.81 -2.51
CA HIS A 8 -22.81 -8.34 -1.71
C HIS A 8 -22.16 -7.11 -2.32
N LEU A 9 -21.86 -7.13 -3.63
CA LEU A 9 -21.31 -5.97 -4.33
C LEU A 9 -22.27 -4.78 -4.32
N ALA A 10 -23.57 -5.00 -4.53
CA ALA A 10 -24.55 -3.92 -4.45
C ALA A 10 -24.59 -3.27 -3.07
N ILE A 11 -24.58 -4.07 -2.01
CA ILE A 11 -24.54 -3.61 -0.62
C ILE A 11 -23.25 -2.86 -0.32
N ILE A 12 -22.10 -3.42 -0.70
CA ILE A 12 -20.79 -2.78 -0.54
C ILE A 12 -20.79 -1.39 -1.17
N ILE A 13 -21.19 -1.28 -2.46
CA ILE A 13 -21.18 -0.01 -3.19
C ILE A 13 -22.15 1.00 -2.57
N PHE A 14 -23.37 0.57 -2.27
CA PHE A 14 -24.40 1.46 -1.74
C PHE A 14 -24.02 2.01 -0.36
N PHE A 15 -23.66 1.14 0.57
CA PHE A 15 -23.35 1.54 1.93
C PHE A 15 -21.98 2.21 2.07
N SER A 16 -21.01 1.90 1.20
CA SER A 16 -19.71 2.61 1.18
C SER A 16 -19.90 4.11 0.90
N LYS A 17 -20.80 4.46 -0.01
CA LYS A 17 -21.14 5.87 -0.30
C LYS A 17 -21.83 6.55 0.89
N ILE A 18 -22.72 5.84 1.58
CA ILE A 18 -23.43 6.37 2.75
C ILE A 18 -22.44 6.59 3.92
N LEU A 19 -21.67 5.57 4.28
CA LEU A 19 -20.71 5.66 5.39
C LEU A 19 -19.55 6.60 5.06
N GLY A 20 -19.10 6.63 3.82
CA GLY A 20 -18.10 7.60 3.36
C GLY A 20 -18.61 9.04 3.45
N ALA A 21 -19.88 9.29 3.07
CA ALA A 21 -20.52 10.60 3.25
C ALA A 21 -20.70 10.96 4.73
N PHE A 22 -21.06 9.98 5.57
CA PHE A 22 -21.20 10.17 7.02
C PHE A 22 -19.83 10.48 7.66
N ALA A 23 -18.79 9.74 7.31
CA ALA A 23 -17.42 10.06 7.74
C ALA A 23 -17.03 11.49 7.38
N ARG A 24 -17.37 11.94 6.17
CA ARG A 24 -17.12 13.32 5.71
C ARG A 24 -17.88 14.35 6.54
N LYS A 25 -19.15 14.08 6.92
CA LYS A 25 -19.91 14.94 7.87
C LYS A 25 -19.22 15.05 9.23
N LEU A 26 -18.61 13.97 9.70
CA LEU A 26 -17.79 13.95 10.90
C LEU A 26 -16.38 14.55 10.68
N LYS A 27 -16.19 15.21 9.53
CA LYS A 27 -14.88 15.76 9.12
C LYS A 27 -13.78 14.71 9.07
N GLN A 28 -14.09 13.46 8.73
CA GLN A 28 -13.13 12.37 8.55
C GLN A 28 -13.00 12.01 7.06
N PRO A 29 -11.85 11.47 6.62
CA PRO A 29 -11.71 10.95 5.26
C PRO A 29 -12.72 9.82 4.99
N PRO A 30 -13.33 9.76 3.78
CA PRO A 30 -14.32 8.73 3.43
C PRO A 30 -13.81 7.31 3.60
N VAL A 31 -12.51 7.08 3.39
CA VAL A 31 -11.88 5.76 3.54
C VAL A 31 -12.11 5.14 4.93
N VAL A 32 -12.21 5.96 5.97
CA VAL A 32 -12.52 5.48 7.33
C VAL A 32 -13.90 4.83 7.38
N GLY A 33 -14.90 5.46 6.73
CA GLY A 33 -16.25 4.91 6.64
C GLY A 33 -16.31 3.59 5.84
N MET A 34 -15.52 3.47 4.78
CA MET A 34 -15.44 2.25 3.97
C MET A 34 -14.79 1.09 4.75
N LEU A 35 -13.69 1.35 5.47
CA LEU A 35 -13.04 0.36 6.34
C LEU A 35 -13.98 -0.14 7.44
N LEU A 36 -14.67 0.81 8.11
CA LEU A 36 -15.65 0.46 9.14
C LEU A 36 -16.83 -0.35 8.58
N LEU A 37 -17.29 -0.04 7.36
CA LEU A 37 -18.31 -0.83 6.69
C LEU A 37 -17.87 -2.30 6.53
N GLY A 38 -16.64 -2.54 6.12
CA GLY A 38 -16.09 -3.88 6.01
C GLY A 38 -16.10 -4.63 7.35
N ILE A 39 -15.70 -3.99 8.44
CA ILE A 39 -15.75 -4.58 9.78
C ILE A 39 -17.20 -4.89 10.19
N ILE A 40 -18.14 -4.00 9.87
CA ILE A 40 -19.56 -4.17 10.20
C ILE A 40 -20.18 -5.34 9.43
N LEU A 41 -19.94 -5.43 8.12
CA LEU A 41 -20.51 -6.47 7.26
C LEU A 41 -19.78 -7.81 7.37
N GLY A 42 -18.52 -7.78 7.82
CA GLY A 42 -17.64 -8.93 7.90
C GLY A 42 -17.90 -9.84 9.10
N PRO A 43 -16.99 -10.78 9.35
CA PRO A 43 -17.12 -11.81 10.37
C PRO A 43 -17.12 -11.26 11.80
N THR A 44 -16.62 -10.03 12.01
CA THR A 44 -16.60 -9.41 13.35
C THR A 44 -17.99 -9.08 13.91
N LEU A 45 -18.93 -8.56 13.09
CA LEU A 45 -20.22 -8.09 13.60
C LEU A 45 -21.40 -8.85 13.01
N PHE A 46 -21.68 -8.69 11.74
CA PHE A 46 -22.91 -9.25 11.14
C PHE A 46 -22.71 -10.59 10.45
N HIS A 47 -21.49 -11.02 10.18
CA HIS A 47 -21.19 -12.25 9.40
C HIS A 47 -21.97 -12.31 8.08
N PHE A 48 -22.24 -11.14 7.48
CA PHE A 48 -23.09 -11.05 6.31
C PHE A 48 -22.31 -11.26 5.00
N ILE A 49 -21.05 -10.82 4.97
CA ILE A 49 -20.15 -10.99 3.83
C ILE A 49 -18.86 -11.61 4.32
N GLU A 50 -18.58 -12.80 3.85
CA GLU A 50 -17.29 -13.46 4.06
C GLU A 50 -16.28 -13.00 2.99
N PRO A 51 -14.98 -12.96 3.31
CA PRO A 51 -13.94 -12.73 2.30
C PRO A 51 -14.04 -13.74 1.17
N ASP A 52 -14.30 -13.26 -0.06
CA ASP A 52 -14.49 -14.05 -1.26
C ASP A 52 -13.39 -13.74 -2.28
N GLU A 53 -13.03 -14.73 -3.09
CA GLU A 53 -12.00 -14.57 -4.12
C GLU A 53 -12.39 -13.51 -5.15
N VAL A 54 -13.67 -13.43 -5.54
CA VAL A 54 -14.18 -12.44 -6.50
C VAL A 54 -14.06 -11.02 -5.93
N ILE A 55 -14.45 -10.81 -4.68
CA ILE A 55 -14.30 -9.52 -3.98
C ILE A 55 -12.82 -9.16 -3.91
N SER A 56 -11.95 -10.11 -3.60
CA SER A 56 -10.51 -9.93 -3.53
C SER A 56 -9.90 -9.52 -4.87
N TRP A 57 -10.31 -10.13 -5.98
CA TRP A 57 -9.87 -9.74 -7.33
C TRP A 57 -10.35 -8.35 -7.72
N ILE A 58 -11.61 -8.00 -7.43
CA ILE A 58 -12.15 -6.66 -7.67
C ILE A 58 -11.39 -5.62 -6.83
N ALA A 59 -11.14 -5.92 -5.56
CA ALA A 59 -10.36 -5.09 -4.66
C ALA A 59 -8.93 -4.86 -5.19
N LYS A 60 -8.27 -5.91 -5.69
CA LYS A 60 -6.93 -5.81 -6.32
C LYS A 60 -6.93 -4.84 -7.50
N VAL A 61 -7.93 -4.90 -8.38
CA VAL A 61 -8.06 -3.92 -9.48
C VAL A 61 -8.27 -2.50 -8.94
N GLY A 62 -9.01 -2.36 -7.85
CA GLY A 62 -9.24 -1.06 -7.19
C GLY A 62 -7.96 -0.37 -6.73
N VAL A 63 -7.09 -1.12 -6.07
CA VAL A 63 -5.80 -0.56 -5.63
C VAL A 63 -4.86 -0.27 -6.80
N LEU A 64 -4.91 -1.06 -7.89
CA LEU A 64 -4.13 -0.77 -9.10
C LEU A 64 -4.54 0.58 -9.70
N PHE A 65 -5.84 0.87 -9.81
CA PHE A 65 -6.33 2.16 -10.32
C PHE A 65 -5.93 3.32 -9.42
N LEU A 66 -5.93 3.13 -8.11
CA LEU A 66 -5.51 4.15 -7.15
C LEU A 66 -4.03 4.53 -7.33
N LEU A 67 -3.16 3.52 -7.46
CA LEU A 67 -1.72 3.75 -7.65
C LEU A 67 -1.39 4.24 -9.05
N PHE A 68 -2.15 3.81 -10.05
CA PHE A 68 -2.08 4.37 -11.40
C PHE A 68 -2.39 5.88 -11.40
N GLU A 69 -3.46 6.33 -10.70
CA GLU A 69 -3.78 7.74 -10.54
C GLU A 69 -2.61 8.51 -9.88
N ALA A 70 -2.00 7.95 -8.85
CA ALA A 70 -0.81 8.53 -8.22
C ALA A 70 0.36 8.65 -9.21
N GLY A 71 0.57 7.64 -10.06
CA GLY A 71 1.55 7.64 -11.14
C GLY A 71 1.28 8.71 -12.18
N LEU A 72 0.02 8.86 -12.65
CA LEU A 72 -0.40 9.91 -13.59
C LEU A 72 -0.08 11.33 -13.10
N GLU A 73 -0.17 11.55 -11.78
CA GLU A 73 0.11 12.84 -11.16
C GLU A 73 1.60 13.10 -10.93
N THR A 74 2.43 12.07 -11.10
CA THR A 74 3.88 12.17 -10.89
C THR A 74 4.58 12.82 -12.11
N ASN A 75 5.52 13.71 -11.84
CA ASN A 75 6.32 14.37 -12.87
C ASN A 75 7.65 13.65 -13.07
N LEU A 76 7.84 13.02 -14.23
CA LEU A 76 9.05 12.26 -14.57
C LEU A 76 10.34 13.09 -14.44
N LYS A 77 10.28 14.39 -14.75
CA LYS A 77 11.46 15.28 -14.67
C LYS A 77 11.96 15.49 -13.24
N ARG A 78 11.08 15.34 -12.25
CA ARG A 78 11.40 15.51 -10.81
C ARG A 78 11.71 14.20 -10.10
N ILE A 79 11.53 13.07 -10.76
CA ILE A 79 11.63 11.76 -10.09
C ILE A 79 13.00 11.54 -9.41
N LYS A 80 14.08 12.06 -10.01
CA LYS A 80 15.43 11.95 -9.46
C LYS A 80 15.60 12.73 -8.15
N GLU A 81 15.01 13.91 -8.05
CA GLU A 81 15.06 14.74 -6.84
C GLU A 81 14.13 14.18 -5.77
N ASP A 82 12.91 13.82 -6.16
CA ASP A 82 11.90 13.23 -5.28
C ASP A 82 12.39 11.90 -4.69
N SER A 83 13.08 11.04 -5.49
CA SER A 83 13.66 9.78 -5.01
C SER A 83 14.80 9.99 -4.03
N LYS A 84 15.66 10.99 -4.22
CA LYS A 84 16.72 11.31 -3.25
C LYS A 84 16.14 11.74 -1.90
N GLN A 85 15.05 12.52 -1.93
CA GLN A 85 14.38 12.97 -0.71
C GLN A 85 13.61 11.84 -0.01
N ALA A 86 13.16 10.83 -0.77
CA ALA A 86 12.42 9.68 -0.27
C ALA A 86 13.31 8.56 0.32
N LEU A 87 14.59 8.52 -0.06
CA LEU A 87 15.49 7.42 0.33
C LEU A 87 15.69 7.33 1.86
N LEU A 88 16.02 8.42 2.52
CA LEU A 88 16.24 8.40 3.97
C LEU A 88 14.94 8.16 4.77
N PRO A 89 13.78 8.73 4.41
CA PRO A 89 12.50 8.34 4.99
C PRO A 89 12.19 6.85 4.84
N ALA A 90 12.45 6.25 3.67
CA ALA A 90 12.28 4.82 3.44
C ALA A 90 13.23 4.01 4.34
N LEU A 91 14.55 4.30 4.30
CA LEU A 91 15.53 3.60 5.13
C LEU A 91 15.22 3.70 6.62
N GLY A 92 14.86 4.88 7.11
CA GLY A 92 14.44 5.05 8.51
C GLY A 92 13.17 4.26 8.85
N GLY A 93 12.21 4.25 7.90
CA GLY A 93 10.96 3.48 8.00
C GLY A 93 11.14 1.97 7.84
N ILE A 94 12.28 1.48 7.39
CA ILE A 94 12.66 0.07 7.35
C ILE A 94 13.45 -0.30 8.60
N THR A 95 14.52 0.44 8.87
CA THR A 95 15.49 0.05 9.91
C THR A 95 14.92 0.08 11.32
N LEU A 96 14.21 1.13 11.68
CA LEU A 96 13.66 1.25 13.04
C LEU A 96 12.52 0.25 13.30
N PRO A 97 11.48 0.11 12.45
CA PRO A 97 10.46 -0.91 12.67
C PRO A 97 11.04 -2.33 12.66
N PHE A 98 11.95 -2.63 11.73
CA PHE A 98 12.63 -3.92 11.71
C PHE A 98 13.30 -4.24 13.06
N ALA A 99 14.10 -3.30 13.57
CA ALA A 99 14.78 -3.47 14.83
C ALA A 99 13.80 -3.65 16.00
N LEU A 100 12.70 -2.88 16.03
CA LEU A 100 11.70 -3.00 17.09
C LEU A 100 10.94 -4.33 17.03
N GLY A 101 10.55 -4.80 15.84
CA GLY A 101 9.91 -6.10 15.66
C GLY A 101 10.85 -7.25 16.02
N PHE A 102 12.10 -7.15 15.59
CA PHE A 102 13.14 -8.12 15.95
C PHE A 102 13.34 -8.19 17.48
N VAL A 103 13.54 -7.04 18.11
CA VAL A 103 13.78 -6.96 19.57
C VAL A 103 12.57 -7.49 20.34
N LEU A 104 11.35 -7.11 19.96
CA LEU A 104 10.13 -7.59 20.62
C LEU A 104 10.11 -9.12 20.67
N ILE A 105 10.26 -9.79 19.54
CA ILE A 105 10.14 -11.25 19.46
C ILE A 105 11.38 -11.96 20.02
N TYR A 106 12.57 -11.40 19.81
CA TYR A 106 13.78 -12.01 20.35
C TYR A 106 13.78 -12.10 21.88
N PHE A 107 13.25 -11.07 22.55
CA PHE A 107 13.17 -11.07 24.02
C PHE A 107 11.97 -11.83 24.58
N THR A 108 10.93 -12.08 23.78
CA THR A 108 9.76 -12.89 24.22
C THR A 108 9.95 -14.37 23.95
N ASN A 109 10.38 -14.75 22.75
CA ASN A 109 10.39 -16.13 22.27
C ASN A 109 11.79 -16.72 22.05
N HIS A 110 12.84 -15.90 22.15
CA HIS A 110 14.25 -16.28 21.91
C HIS A 110 14.52 -16.94 20.53
N SER A 111 13.60 -16.82 19.56
CA SER A 111 13.74 -17.37 18.21
C SER A 111 14.23 -16.30 17.23
N ILE A 112 15.43 -16.47 16.69
CA ILE A 112 16.00 -15.56 15.70
C ILE A 112 15.16 -15.54 14.42
N THR A 113 14.68 -16.71 13.96
CA THR A 113 13.84 -16.80 12.74
C THR A 113 12.53 -16.05 12.90
N GLN A 114 11.84 -16.22 14.04
CA GLN A 114 10.62 -15.47 14.30
C GLN A 114 10.88 -13.97 14.43
N ALA A 115 11.94 -13.59 15.11
CA ALA A 115 12.33 -12.20 15.30
C ALA A 115 12.65 -11.50 13.95
N LEU A 116 13.40 -12.14 13.07
CA LEU A 116 13.69 -11.64 11.73
C LEU A 116 12.40 -11.49 10.91
N THR A 117 11.51 -12.48 10.95
CA THR A 117 10.25 -12.49 10.22
C THR A 117 9.34 -11.35 10.66
N VAL A 118 9.16 -11.16 11.98
CA VAL A 118 8.35 -10.04 12.51
C VAL A 118 9.01 -8.70 12.20
N GLY A 119 10.35 -8.64 12.22
CA GLY A 119 11.07 -7.47 11.73
C GLY A 119 10.64 -7.09 10.32
N VAL A 120 10.57 -8.06 9.38
CA VAL A 120 10.08 -7.79 8.00
C VAL A 120 8.61 -7.41 7.97
N ILE A 121 7.74 -8.09 8.71
CA ILE A 121 6.33 -7.72 8.82
C ILE A 121 6.18 -6.25 9.24
N PHE A 122 7.00 -5.79 10.19
CA PHE A 122 7.00 -4.40 10.65
C PHE A 122 7.51 -3.41 9.61
N THR A 123 8.31 -3.83 8.63
CA THR A 123 8.77 -2.92 7.57
C THR A 123 7.73 -2.69 6.49
N ALA A 124 6.91 -3.68 6.16
CA ALA A 124 5.95 -3.59 5.08
C ALA A 124 5.04 -2.35 5.20
N THR A 125 4.80 -1.64 4.09
CA THR A 125 3.98 -0.42 4.06
C THR A 125 2.84 -0.57 3.07
N SER A 126 1.63 -0.12 3.43
CA SER A 126 0.54 0.04 2.48
C SER A 126 0.47 1.49 2.02
N VAL A 127 0.82 1.74 0.78
CA VAL A 127 0.75 3.08 0.21
C VAL A 127 -0.68 3.51 -0.14
N SER A 128 -1.58 2.56 -0.41
CA SER A 128 -2.94 2.81 -0.91
C SER A 128 -3.80 3.64 0.04
N VAL A 129 -3.77 3.36 1.34
CA VAL A 129 -4.49 4.14 2.36
C VAL A 129 -3.99 5.58 2.42
N SER A 130 -2.68 5.78 2.37
CA SER A 130 -2.05 7.11 2.39
C SER A 130 -2.33 7.88 1.11
N VAL A 131 -2.24 7.24 -0.06
CA VAL A 131 -2.55 7.87 -1.36
C VAL A 131 -3.99 8.31 -1.42
N MET A 132 -4.94 7.45 -1.04
CA MET A 132 -6.37 7.82 -1.02
C MET A 132 -6.62 9.01 -0.09
N THR A 133 -6.06 8.97 1.11
CA THR A 133 -6.20 10.08 2.07
C THR A 133 -5.59 11.37 1.54
N LEU A 134 -4.40 11.31 0.94
CA LEU A 134 -3.73 12.48 0.34
C LEU A 134 -4.48 13.01 -0.88
N LEU A 135 -5.13 12.15 -1.67
CA LEU A 135 -6.03 12.56 -2.75
C LEU A 135 -7.24 13.32 -2.21
N ASP A 136 -7.91 12.77 -1.19
CA ASP A 136 -9.06 13.41 -0.55
C ASP A 136 -8.73 14.76 0.09
N LEU A 137 -7.52 14.90 0.63
CA LEU A 137 -7.01 16.15 1.20
C LEU A 137 -6.45 17.11 0.13
N GLY A 138 -6.32 16.70 -1.13
CA GLY A 138 -5.70 17.49 -2.21
C GLY A 138 -4.19 17.70 -2.00
N LYS A 139 -3.51 16.80 -1.27
CA LYS A 139 -2.08 16.92 -0.87
C LYS A 139 -1.14 15.93 -1.56
N LEU A 140 -1.65 15.05 -2.42
CA LEU A 140 -0.82 14.05 -3.11
C LEU A 140 0.28 14.67 -3.98
N LYS A 141 -0.03 15.75 -4.70
CA LYS A 141 0.93 16.48 -5.54
C LYS A 141 1.97 17.29 -4.75
N GLY A 142 1.75 17.47 -3.46
CA GLY A 142 2.68 18.16 -2.56
C GLY A 142 3.99 17.39 -2.39
N ILE A 143 5.01 18.07 -1.86
CA ILE A 143 6.34 17.47 -1.66
C ILE A 143 6.27 16.29 -0.68
N GLU A 144 5.43 16.40 0.36
CA GLU A 144 5.20 15.33 1.33
C GLU A 144 4.52 14.12 0.69
N GLY A 145 3.47 14.36 -0.14
CA GLY A 145 2.75 13.28 -0.82
C GLY A 145 3.65 12.48 -1.77
N ARG A 146 4.45 13.18 -2.59
CA ARG A 146 5.43 12.54 -3.47
C ARG A 146 6.51 11.80 -2.70
N CYS A 147 6.99 12.36 -1.60
CA CYS A 147 7.96 11.71 -0.73
C CYS A 147 7.39 10.41 -0.15
N ILE A 148 6.16 10.40 0.36
CA ILE A 148 5.47 9.21 0.90
C ILE A 148 5.36 8.12 -0.17
N VAL A 149 4.86 8.44 -1.37
CA VAL A 149 4.70 7.47 -2.46
C VAL A 149 6.04 6.87 -2.88
N ASN A 150 7.07 7.71 -3.10
CA ASN A 150 8.38 7.24 -3.50
C ASN A 150 9.08 6.43 -2.40
N SER A 151 8.90 6.81 -1.12
CA SER A 151 9.42 6.02 0.01
C SER A 151 8.76 4.65 0.09
N ALA A 152 7.45 4.56 -0.14
CA ALA A 152 6.74 3.28 -0.14
C ALA A 152 7.21 2.35 -1.28
N ILE A 153 7.49 2.88 -2.48
CA ILE A 153 8.07 2.08 -3.58
C ILE A 153 9.46 1.52 -3.19
N ILE A 154 10.27 2.32 -2.51
CA ILE A 154 11.57 1.86 -2.01
C ILE A 154 11.38 0.77 -0.93
N ASP A 155 10.42 0.97 -0.03
CA ASP A 155 10.06 -0.02 1.00
C ASP A 155 9.64 -1.36 0.39
N ASP A 156 8.83 -1.36 -0.67
CA ASP A 156 8.40 -2.58 -1.36
C ASP A 156 9.59 -3.36 -1.92
N ILE A 157 10.53 -2.66 -2.58
CA ILE A 157 11.74 -3.28 -3.11
C ILE A 157 12.59 -3.89 -2.00
N VAL A 158 12.87 -3.13 -0.95
CA VAL A 158 13.71 -3.59 0.16
C VAL A 158 13.00 -4.67 0.97
N GLY A 159 11.68 -4.55 1.17
CA GLY A 159 10.86 -5.56 1.86
C GLY A 159 10.93 -6.92 1.19
N ILE A 160 10.81 -6.98 -0.14
CA ILE A 160 10.93 -8.24 -0.91
C ILE A 160 12.34 -8.82 -0.83
N LEU A 161 13.36 -7.98 -0.90
CA LEU A 161 14.75 -8.43 -0.77
C LEU A 161 15.01 -9.01 0.62
N LEU A 162 14.53 -8.35 1.68
CA LEU A 162 14.64 -8.85 3.06
C LEU A 162 13.87 -10.16 3.24
N LEU A 163 12.65 -10.25 2.70
CA LEU A 163 11.84 -11.46 2.76
C LEU A 163 12.54 -12.64 2.07
N THR A 164 13.05 -12.42 0.86
CA THR A 164 13.77 -13.44 0.09
C THR A 164 15.02 -13.88 0.82
N PHE A 165 15.76 -12.95 1.41
CA PHE A 165 16.96 -13.24 2.20
C PHE A 165 16.63 -14.09 3.43
N ILE A 166 15.60 -13.74 4.20
CA ILE A 166 15.21 -14.47 5.42
C ILE A 166 14.68 -15.87 5.06
N PHE A 167 13.85 -15.99 4.04
CA PHE A 167 13.37 -17.30 3.59
C PHE A 167 14.50 -18.18 3.06
N GLY A 168 15.51 -17.57 2.43
CA GLY A 168 16.71 -18.30 2.02
C GLY A 168 17.56 -18.79 3.19
N LEU A 169 17.65 -18.04 4.30
CA LEU A 169 18.35 -18.47 5.51
C LEU A 169 17.68 -19.68 6.19
N THR A 170 16.38 -19.88 6.00
CA THR A 170 15.62 -20.99 6.57
C THR A 170 15.48 -22.19 5.65
N SER A 171 15.91 -22.06 4.37
CA SER A 171 15.98 -23.16 3.40
C SER A 171 17.29 -23.93 3.54
N GLU A 172 17.31 -25.18 3.07
CA GLU A 172 18.52 -26.03 3.12
C GLU A 172 19.72 -25.35 2.44
N ALA A 173 20.90 -25.62 2.96
CA ALA A 173 22.16 -24.93 2.63
C ALA A 173 22.42 -24.88 1.10
N GLY A 174 22.40 -23.69 0.52
CA GLY A 174 22.72 -23.43 -0.89
C GLY A 174 21.75 -22.51 -1.63
N GLU A 175 20.50 -22.41 -1.22
CA GLU A 175 19.47 -21.63 -1.96
C GLU A 175 19.40 -20.15 -1.59
N ALA A 176 19.89 -19.76 -0.41
CA ALA A 176 19.81 -18.39 0.08
C ALA A 176 20.49 -17.38 -0.84
N GLY A 177 21.70 -17.66 -1.27
CA GLY A 177 22.47 -16.75 -2.14
C GLY A 177 21.94 -16.67 -3.56
N THR A 178 21.56 -17.80 -4.13
CA THR A 178 21.01 -17.86 -5.49
C THR A 178 19.64 -17.21 -5.59
N GLY A 179 18.75 -17.45 -4.63
CA GLY A 179 17.42 -16.83 -4.56
C GLY A 179 17.50 -15.32 -4.45
N PHE A 180 18.37 -14.79 -3.60
CA PHE A 180 18.57 -13.35 -3.43
C PHE A 180 19.13 -12.68 -4.69
N THR A 181 20.14 -13.29 -5.33
CA THR A 181 20.72 -12.78 -6.58
C THR A 181 19.69 -12.76 -7.71
N ILE A 182 18.91 -13.85 -7.86
CA ILE A 182 17.84 -13.92 -8.86
C ILE A 182 16.77 -12.84 -8.61
N SER A 183 16.39 -12.58 -7.36
CA SER A 183 15.43 -11.51 -7.02
C SER A 183 15.96 -10.14 -7.41
N ILE A 184 17.23 -9.83 -7.14
CA ILE A 184 17.84 -8.57 -7.58
C ILE A 184 17.80 -8.45 -9.11
N ILE A 185 18.18 -9.50 -9.84
CA ILE A 185 18.18 -9.50 -11.31
C ILE A 185 16.76 -9.28 -11.84
N LYS A 186 15.74 -9.94 -11.28
CA LYS A 186 14.34 -9.77 -11.68
C LYS A 186 13.85 -8.35 -11.42
N ILE A 187 14.14 -7.78 -10.25
CA ILE A 187 13.73 -6.40 -9.89
C ILE A 187 14.40 -5.38 -10.83
N LEU A 188 15.71 -5.49 -11.04
CA LEU A 188 16.44 -4.62 -11.97
C LEU A 188 15.92 -4.80 -13.40
N GLY A 189 15.68 -6.05 -13.83
CA GLY A 189 15.07 -6.39 -15.11
C GLY A 189 13.71 -5.73 -15.29
N PHE A 190 12.85 -5.79 -14.28
CA PHE A 190 11.56 -5.09 -14.30
C PHE A 190 11.72 -3.59 -14.54
N PHE A 191 12.58 -2.90 -13.77
CA PHE A 191 12.76 -1.46 -13.95
C PHE A 191 13.30 -1.12 -15.34
N ILE A 192 14.29 -1.86 -15.84
CA ILE A 192 14.84 -1.65 -17.20
C ILE A 192 13.74 -1.85 -18.23
N VAL A 193 13.02 -2.96 -18.20
CA VAL A 193 11.95 -3.30 -19.16
C VAL A 193 10.80 -2.30 -19.05
N ALA A 194 10.36 -1.94 -17.85
CA ALA A 194 9.30 -0.97 -17.63
C ALA A 194 9.67 0.41 -18.19
N PHE A 195 10.91 0.88 -17.99
CA PHE A 195 11.37 2.14 -18.56
C PHE A 195 11.49 2.08 -20.09
N LEU A 196 12.06 1.00 -20.65
CA LEU A 196 12.17 0.83 -22.10
C LEU A 196 10.79 0.77 -22.77
N ILE A 197 9.88 -0.05 -22.28
CA ILE A 197 8.51 -0.11 -22.79
C ILE A 197 7.81 1.23 -22.62
N GLY A 198 7.96 1.87 -21.45
CA GLY A 198 7.32 3.15 -21.15
C GLY A 198 7.75 4.26 -22.14
N ILE A 199 9.04 4.41 -22.36
CA ILE A 199 9.59 5.50 -23.20
C ILE A 199 9.49 5.18 -24.69
N PHE A 200 9.81 3.95 -25.11
CA PHE A 200 9.91 3.62 -26.52
C PHE A 200 8.64 3.02 -27.13
N VAL A 201 7.72 2.50 -26.31
CA VAL A 201 6.47 1.91 -26.80
C VAL A 201 5.26 2.72 -26.35
N ILE A 202 5.05 2.88 -25.04
CA ILE A 202 3.82 3.47 -24.51
C ILE A 202 3.71 4.95 -24.86
N GLN A 203 4.73 5.76 -24.56
CA GLN A 203 4.67 7.19 -24.85
C GLN A 203 4.48 7.48 -26.34
N PRO A 204 5.31 6.96 -27.30
CA PRO A 204 5.09 7.23 -28.71
C PRO A 204 3.79 6.65 -29.23
N PHE A 205 3.35 5.49 -28.75
CA PHE A 205 2.06 4.94 -29.14
C PHE A 205 0.91 5.89 -28.78
N PHE A 206 0.82 6.34 -27.54
CA PHE A 206 -0.23 7.26 -27.10
C PHE A 206 -0.09 8.68 -27.69
N LEU A 207 1.12 9.15 -27.97
CA LEU A 207 1.35 10.42 -28.65
C LEU A 207 0.87 10.38 -30.11
N ASN A 208 1.01 9.24 -30.79
CA ASN A 208 0.58 9.06 -32.18
C ASN A 208 -0.91 8.66 -32.31
N LEU A 209 -1.59 8.33 -31.21
CA LEU A 209 -3.03 8.14 -31.24
C LEU A 209 -3.70 9.46 -31.64
N LYS A 210 -4.26 9.48 -32.88
CA LYS A 210 -4.96 10.66 -33.40
C LYS A 210 -6.12 11.01 -32.44
N LYS A 211 -6.39 12.31 -32.26
CA LYS A 211 -7.53 12.85 -31.49
C LYS A 211 -8.91 12.32 -31.93
N ILE A 212 -8.97 11.55 -33.00
CA ILE A 212 -10.17 10.94 -33.59
C ILE A 212 -10.63 9.70 -32.84
N LEU A 213 -9.76 9.08 -32.00
CA LEU A 213 -10.18 7.95 -31.18
C LEU A 213 -11.08 8.46 -30.04
N LEU A 214 -12.23 7.82 -29.90
CA LEU A 214 -13.17 8.07 -28.81
C LEU A 214 -12.43 7.88 -27.46
N ASP A 215 -12.72 8.73 -26.50
CA ASP A 215 -12.09 8.67 -25.16
C ASP A 215 -12.15 7.27 -24.54
N ASN A 216 -13.22 6.52 -24.79
CA ASN A 216 -13.39 5.14 -24.30
C ASN A 216 -12.28 4.19 -24.81
N VAL A 217 -11.81 4.34 -26.05
CA VAL A 217 -10.71 3.51 -26.60
C VAL A 217 -9.40 3.81 -25.86
N VAL A 218 -9.14 5.10 -25.63
CA VAL A 218 -7.92 5.53 -24.91
C VAL A 218 -7.93 5.00 -23.47
N ILE A 219 -9.09 5.05 -22.79
CA ILE A 219 -9.25 4.54 -21.43
C ILE A 219 -9.04 3.02 -21.39
N SER A 220 -9.66 2.28 -22.34
CA SER A 220 -9.48 0.81 -22.42
C SER A 220 -8.03 0.40 -22.64
N LEU A 221 -7.31 1.11 -23.53
CA LEU A 221 -5.87 0.88 -23.75
C LEU A 221 -5.05 1.23 -22.50
N ALA A 222 -5.40 2.28 -21.78
CA ALA A 222 -4.75 2.63 -20.52
C ALA A 222 -4.93 1.54 -19.46
N ILE A 223 -6.14 0.97 -19.35
CA ILE A 223 -6.41 -0.16 -18.44
C ILE A 223 -5.56 -1.36 -18.83
N ALA A 224 -5.46 -1.69 -20.13
CA ALA A 224 -4.60 -2.79 -20.59
C ALA A 224 -3.13 -2.56 -20.20
N VAL A 225 -2.63 -1.32 -20.32
CA VAL A 225 -1.27 -0.96 -19.91
C VAL A 225 -1.08 -1.11 -18.39
N VAL A 226 -2.06 -0.68 -17.57
CA VAL A 226 -2.05 -0.88 -16.12
C VAL A 226 -1.90 -2.35 -15.77
N LEU A 227 -2.76 -3.21 -16.35
CA LEU A 227 -2.74 -4.64 -16.08
C LEU A 227 -1.44 -5.30 -16.53
N LEU A 228 -0.92 -4.92 -17.70
CA LEU A 228 0.36 -5.42 -18.22
C LEU A 228 1.53 -5.08 -17.29
N TYR A 229 1.64 -3.82 -16.86
CA TYR A 229 2.71 -3.40 -15.97
C TYR A 229 2.59 -4.02 -14.58
N SER A 230 1.37 -4.18 -14.09
CA SER A 230 1.11 -4.85 -12.82
C SER A 230 1.54 -6.32 -12.86
N TRP A 231 1.22 -7.02 -13.94
CA TRP A 231 1.65 -8.39 -14.18
C TRP A 231 3.17 -8.51 -14.29
N LEU A 232 3.84 -7.61 -15.03
CA LEU A 232 5.31 -7.57 -15.12
C LEU A 232 5.97 -7.35 -13.75
N ALA A 233 5.38 -6.50 -12.89
CA ALA A 233 5.87 -6.29 -11.54
C ALA A 233 5.76 -7.57 -10.69
N GLU A 234 4.61 -8.26 -10.73
CA GLU A 234 4.41 -9.53 -10.03
C GLU A 234 5.39 -10.62 -10.49
N MET A 235 5.68 -10.71 -11.78
CA MET A 235 6.69 -11.64 -12.30
C MET A 235 8.09 -11.36 -11.78
N ALA A 236 8.37 -10.10 -11.46
CA ALA A 236 9.63 -9.70 -10.83
C ALA A 236 9.63 -9.91 -9.30
N GLY A 237 8.50 -10.33 -8.71
CA GLY A 237 8.31 -10.47 -7.28
C GLY A 237 7.93 -9.16 -6.59
N LEU A 238 7.71 -8.06 -7.33
CA LEU A 238 7.23 -6.80 -6.79
C LEU A 238 5.71 -6.81 -6.60
N ALA A 239 5.19 -5.93 -5.74
CA ALA A 239 3.76 -5.72 -5.65
C ALA A 239 3.19 -5.19 -6.98
N ALA A 240 2.03 -5.69 -7.42
CA ALA A 240 1.35 -5.28 -8.65
C ALA A 240 1.13 -3.77 -8.73
N ILE A 241 0.90 -3.13 -7.58
CA ILE A 241 0.71 -1.68 -7.43
C ILE A 241 1.91 -0.87 -7.92
N THR A 242 3.14 -1.39 -7.79
CA THR A 242 4.35 -0.77 -8.33
C THR A 242 4.27 -0.67 -9.85
N GLY A 243 3.85 -1.75 -10.52
CA GLY A 243 3.62 -1.74 -11.97
C GLY A 243 2.56 -0.72 -12.38
N ALA A 244 1.41 -0.71 -11.70
CA ALA A 244 0.34 0.26 -11.95
C ALA A 244 0.83 1.71 -11.81
N TYR A 245 1.63 2.02 -10.79
CA TYR A 245 2.24 3.34 -10.62
C TYR A 245 3.14 3.73 -11.80
N PHE A 246 4.01 2.83 -12.28
CA PHE A 246 4.87 3.09 -13.44
C PHE A 246 4.06 3.25 -14.73
N ALA A 247 3.01 2.45 -14.94
CA ALA A 247 2.09 2.65 -16.05
C ALA A 247 1.50 4.07 -16.04
N GLY A 248 1.04 4.53 -14.87
CA GLY A 248 0.56 5.89 -14.65
C GLY A 248 1.63 6.95 -14.92
N LEU A 249 2.85 6.73 -14.44
CA LEU A 249 3.99 7.63 -14.63
C LEU A 249 4.25 7.90 -16.13
N PHE A 250 4.26 6.87 -16.98
CA PHE A 250 4.52 7.03 -18.43
C PHE A 250 3.33 7.62 -19.17
N LEU A 251 2.09 7.19 -18.85
CA LEU A 251 0.88 7.75 -19.45
C LEU A 251 0.64 9.21 -19.01
N GLY A 252 1.06 9.57 -17.83
CA GLY A 252 1.00 10.94 -17.30
C GLY A 252 1.84 11.96 -18.08
N GLN A 253 2.78 11.50 -18.93
CA GLN A 253 3.56 12.36 -19.80
C GLN A 253 2.93 12.54 -21.20
N THR A 254 1.79 11.90 -21.47
CA THR A 254 1.10 11.96 -22.78
C THR A 254 0.01 13.04 -22.80
N GLN A 255 -0.42 13.43 -24.01
CA GLN A 255 -1.53 14.38 -24.20
C GLN A 255 -2.88 13.84 -23.71
N HIS A 256 -3.01 12.52 -23.54
CA HIS A 256 -4.24 11.86 -23.09
C HIS A 256 -4.37 11.77 -21.56
N LYS A 257 -3.39 12.30 -20.82
CA LYS A 257 -3.38 12.28 -19.35
C LYS A 257 -4.73 12.64 -18.73
N HIS A 258 -5.36 13.74 -19.21
CA HIS A 258 -6.63 14.22 -18.61
C HIS A 258 -7.78 13.26 -18.87
N ALA A 259 -7.96 12.78 -20.09
CA ALA A 259 -9.00 11.82 -20.47
C ALA A 259 -8.84 10.49 -19.69
N VAL A 260 -7.60 9.97 -19.64
CA VAL A 260 -7.25 8.75 -18.91
C VAL A 260 -7.50 8.93 -17.41
N ASN A 261 -7.05 10.05 -16.83
CA ASN A 261 -7.26 10.33 -15.41
C ASN A 261 -8.74 10.39 -15.06
N THR A 262 -9.54 11.14 -15.82
CA THR A 262 -10.98 11.26 -15.59
C THR A 262 -11.70 9.92 -15.74
N GLY A 263 -11.38 9.15 -16.80
CA GLY A 263 -12.01 7.87 -17.06
C GLY A 263 -11.71 6.83 -15.98
N ILE A 264 -10.44 6.65 -15.65
CA ILE A 264 -10.03 5.65 -14.63
C ILE A 264 -10.43 6.09 -13.22
N THR A 265 -10.34 7.38 -12.88
CA THR A 265 -10.81 7.88 -11.58
C THR A 265 -12.31 7.67 -11.41
N ASN A 266 -13.12 7.92 -12.46
CA ASN A 266 -14.56 7.71 -12.41
C ASN A 266 -14.91 6.23 -12.20
N ILE A 267 -14.32 5.34 -12.99
CA ILE A 267 -14.54 3.88 -12.86
C ILE A 267 -13.99 3.39 -11.53
N GLY A 268 -12.75 3.75 -11.20
CA GLY A 268 -12.06 3.33 -9.98
C GLY A 268 -12.80 3.72 -8.72
N LYS A 269 -13.06 5.02 -8.54
CA LYS A 269 -13.69 5.54 -7.31
C LYS A 269 -15.20 5.29 -7.23
N SER A 270 -15.85 4.94 -8.33
CA SER A 270 -17.29 4.61 -8.31
C SER A 270 -17.54 3.18 -7.84
N PHE A 271 -16.57 2.28 -8.03
CA PHE A 271 -16.77 0.86 -7.81
C PHE A 271 -15.54 0.18 -7.14
N PHE A 272 -14.43 0.09 -7.84
CA PHE A 272 -13.31 -0.77 -7.46
C PHE A 272 -12.61 -0.34 -6.16
N VAL A 273 -12.40 0.96 -5.95
CA VAL A 273 -11.72 1.51 -4.78
C VAL A 273 -12.57 1.34 -3.52
N ASP A 274 -13.89 1.47 -3.64
CA ASP A 274 -14.80 1.23 -2.52
C ASP A 274 -14.72 -0.23 -2.07
N VAL A 275 -14.79 -1.19 -3.03
CA VAL A 275 -14.68 -2.61 -2.74
C VAL A 275 -13.32 -2.93 -2.10
N PHE A 276 -12.24 -2.29 -2.56
CA PHE A 276 -10.92 -2.46 -1.96
C PHE A 276 -10.88 -2.06 -0.48
N PHE A 277 -11.36 -0.88 -0.11
CA PHE A 277 -11.31 -0.47 1.29
C PHE A 277 -12.27 -1.27 2.18
N VAL A 278 -13.44 -1.64 1.67
CA VAL A 278 -14.36 -2.52 2.38
C VAL A 278 -13.73 -3.91 2.56
N SER A 279 -13.06 -4.46 1.54
CA SER A 279 -12.43 -5.78 1.63
C SER A 279 -11.33 -5.86 2.70
N ILE A 280 -10.62 -4.76 2.97
CA ILE A 280 -9.66 -4.72 4.10
C ILE A 280 -10.41 -4.93 5.43
N GLY A 281 -11.55 -4.28 5.61
CA GLY A 281 -12.38 -4.45 6.81
C GLY A 281 -13.00 -5.85 6.93
N LEU A 282 -13.40 -6.47 5.79
CA LEU A 282 -13.95 -7.82 5.75
C LEU A 282 -12.95 -8.91 6.22
N GLN A 283 -11.65 -8.67 6.06
CA GLN A 283 -10.63 -9.62 6.50
C GLN A 283 -10.45 -9.65 8.02
N PHE A 284 -11.16 -8.79 8.76
CA PHE A 284 -11.04 -8.71 10.19
C PHE A 284 -12.07 -9.58 10.90
N ASP A 285 -11.58 -10.53 11.69
CA ASP A 285 -12.39 -11.26 12.67
C ASP A 285 -11.82 -11.05 14.07
N LEU A 286 -12.60 -10.35 14.91
CA LEU A 286 -12.21 -10.07 16.29
C LEU A 286 -12.20 -11.34 17.14
N PHE A 287 -13.02 -12.34 16.80
CA PHE A 287 -13.18 -13.58 17.57
C PHE A 287 -12.11 -14.62 17.26
N GLU A 288 -11.40 -14.49 16.13
CA GLU A 288 -10.25 -15.34 15.76
C GLU A 288 -8.91 -14.83 16.32
N ILE A 289 -8.91 -13.79 17.15
CA ILE A 289 -7.68 -13.25 17.73
C ILE A 289 -7.18 -14.12 18.86
N GLU A 290 -6.19 -14.95 18.61
CA GLU A 290 -5.56 -15.87 19.57
C GLU A 290 -4.29 -15.28 20.21
N ALA A 291 -4.29 -14.02 20.61
CA ALA A 291 -3.10 -13.40 21.20
C ALA A 291 -3.42 -12.65 22.49
N GLU A 292 -2.46 -12.62 23.41
CA GLU A 292 -2.62 -11.88 24.66
C GLU A 292 -2.78 -10.37 24.41
N PRO A 293 -3.71 -9.67 25.09
CA PRO A 293 -3.98 -8.25 24.87
C PRO A 293 -2.72 -7.36 25.02
N ILE A 294 -1.84 -7.67 25.98
CA ILE A 294 -0.59 -6.91 26.21
C ILE A 294 0.36 -7.09 25.02
N PHE A 295 0.47 -8.31 24.48
CA PHE A 295 1.27 -8.56 23.28
C PHE A 295 0.72 -7.80 22.08
N LEU A 296 -0.60 -7.86 21.82
CA LEU A 296 -1.27 -7.14 20.74
C LEU A 296 -1.03 -5.63 20.80
N ILE A 297 -1.24 -5.02 21.96
CA ILE A 297 -1.04 -3.58 22.15
C ILE A 297 0.43 -3.21 21.90
N THR A 298 1.36 -3.98 22.47
CA THR A 298 2.80 -3.72 22.30
C THR A 298 3.24 -3.88 20.85
N PHE A 299 2.79 -4.95 20.17
CA PHE A 299 3.07 -5.23 18.77
C PHE A 299 2.59 -4.08 17.88
N ILE A 300 1.35 -3.64 18.03
CA ILE A 300 0.76 -2.57 17.24
C ILE A 300 1.44 -1.23 17.51
N LEU A 301 1.67 -0.89 18.79
CA LEU A 301 2.32 0.37 19.16
C LEU A 301 3.75 0.45 18.60
N LEU A 302 4.55 -0.61 18.75
CA LEU A 302 5.93 -0.64 18.25
C LEU A 302 5.96 -0.56 16.73
N ALA A 303 5.05 -1.26 16.02
CA ALA A 303 4.97 -1.20 14.58
C ALA A 303 4.61 0.21 14.07
N ILE A 304 3.59 0.84 14.67
CA ILE A 304 3.13 2.19 14.28
C ILE A 304 4.18 3.26 14.64
N LEU A 305 4.64 3.27 15.88
CA LEU A 305 5.60 4.26 16.35
C LEU A 305 6.96 4.10 15.66
N GLY A 306 7.41 2.86 15.48
CA GLY A 306 8.64 2.57 14.76
C GLY A 306 8.64 3.13 13.35
N LYS A 307 7.55 2.93 12.63
CA LYS A 307 7.40 3.46 11.25
C LYS A 307 7.29 4.97 11.22
N MET A 308 6.43 5.52 12.06
CA MET A 308 6.24 6.97 12.12
C MET A 308 7.53 7.70 12.51
N ILE A 309 8.20 7.25 13.55
CA ILE A 309 9.43 7.86 14.05
C ILE A 309 10.58 7.62 13.07
N GLY A 310 10.75 6.38 12.57
CA GLY A 310 11.81 6.03 11.64
C GLY A 310 11.74 6.83 10.34
N SER A 311 10.57 6.82 9.68
CA SER A 311 10.36 7.60 8.45
C SER A 311 10.41 9.11 8.70
N GLY A 312 9.84 9.58 9.81
CA GLY A 312 9.89 10.99 10.20
C GLY A 312 11.31 11.47 10.48
N PHE A 313 12.13 10.67 11.16
CA PHE A 313 13.54 10.97 11.40
C PHE A 313 14.34 10.96 10.10
N GLY A 314 14.12 9.96 9.22
CA GLY A 314 14.70 9.93 7.89
C GLY A 314 14.34 11.16 7.05
N ALA A 315 13.09 11.65 7.16
CA ALA A 315 12.66 12.89 6.52
C ALA A 315 13.41 14.11 7.08
N ARG A 316 13.64 14.16 8.39
CA ARG A 316 14.47 15.20 9.01
C ARG A 316 15.89 15.22 8.46
N LEU A 317 16.49 14.05 8.31
CA LEU A 317 17.82 13.89 7.69
C LEU A 317 17.83 14.31 6.22
N SER A 318 16.70 14.12 5.50
CA SER A 318 16.49 14.63 4.13
C SER A 318 16.20 16.14 4.07
N LYS A 319 16.42 16.87 5.18
CA LYS A 319 16.25 18.35 5.32
C LYS A 319 14.79 18.83 5.26
N PHE A 320 13.80 17.97 5.49
CA PHE A 320 12.44 18.43 5.73
C PHE A 320 12.34 19.11 7.10
N ASP A 321 11.47 20.11 7.23
CA ASP A 321 11.13 20.71 8.52
C ASP A 321 10.37 19.72 9.42
N ALA A 322 10.21 20.05 10.72
CA ALA A 322 9.58 19.16 11.69
C ALA A 322 8.14 18.78 11.31
N VAL A 323 7.36 19.75 10.80
CA VAL A 323 5.95 19.53 10.44
C VAL A 323 5.84 18.58 9.25
N ARG A 324 6.65 18.80 8.20
CA ARG A 324 6.70 17.91 7.04
C ARG A 324 7.19 16.53 7.41
N SER A 325 8.17 16.43 8.30
CA SER A 325 8.70 15.15 8.78
C SER A 325 7.61 14.33 9.51
N ILE A 326 6.78 14.98 10.33
CA ILE A 326 5.63 14.35 10.99
C ILE A 326 4.60 13.88 9.95
N ARG A 327 4.31 14.69 8.92
CA ARG A 327 3.39 14.32 7.83
C ARG A 327 3.89 13.10 7.05
N ILE A 328 5.17 13.08 6.72
CA ILE A 328 5.80 11.95 6.02
C ILE A 328 5.77 10.71 6.91
N GLY A 329 6.18 10.82 8.18
CA GLY A 329 6.10 9.72 9.13
C GLY A 329 4.68 9.17 9.29
N ALA A 330 3.68 10.03 9.43
CA ALA A 330 2.28 9.66 9.51
C ALA A 330 1.77 8.96 8.24
N GLY A 331 2.23 9.41 7.06
CA GLY A 331 1.88 8.79 5.78
C GLY A 331 2.54 7.43 5.54
N MET A 332 3.56 7.07 6.30
CA MET A 332 4.25 5.77 6.19
C MET A 332 3.74 4.73 7.19
N ILE A 333 2.78 5.09 8.08
CA ILE A 333 2.25 4.20 9.10
C ILE A 333 1.51 2.97 8.53
N PRO A 334 0.62 3.06 7.50
CA PRO A 334 -0.31 1.99 7.22
C PRO A 334 0.39 0.72 6.76
N ARG A 335 -0.14 -0.41 7.22
CA ARG A 335 0.19 -1.76 6.76
C ARG A 335 -0.94 -2.23 5.85
N GLY A 336 -0.67 -3.22 5.00
CA GLY A 336 -1.65 -3.73 4.06
C GLY A 336 -1.34 -5.15 3.62
N GLU A 337 -1.71 -5.43 2.38
CA GLU A 337 -1.61 -6.74 1.76
C GLU A 337 -0.20 -7.36 1.83
N VAL A 338 0.86 -6.56 1.69
CA VAL A 338 2.24 -7.08 1.75
C VAL A 338 2.55 -7.68 3.13
N ALA A 339 2.15 -7.00 4.22
CA ALA A 339 2.34 -7.52 5.58
C ALA A 339 1.61 -8.85 5.79
N LEU A 340 0.36 -8.96 5.28
CA LEU A 340 -0.44 -10.19 5.37
C LEU A 340 0.14 -11.31 4.52
N ILE A 341 0.63 -11.02 3.31
CA ILE A 341 1.30 -12.00 2.45
C ILE A 341 2.54 -12.57 3.16
N VAL A 342 3.37 -11.69 3.73
CA VAL A 342 4.56 -12.10 4.50
C VAL A 342 4.17 -12.98 5.68
N ALA A 343 3.15 -12.59 6.46
CA ALA A 343 2.70 -13.34 7.62
C ALA A 343 2.11 -14.70 7.23
N ASN A 344 1.27 -14.76 6.18
CA ASN A 344 0.70 -16.01 5.68
C ASN A 344 1.77 -16.97 5.11
N MET A 345 2.75 -16.45 4.38
CA MET A 345 3.88 -17.27 3.90
C MET A 345 4.73 -17.79 5.06
N ALA A 346 4.92 -16.97 6.09
CA ALA A 346 5.72 -17.32 7.26
C ALA A 346 5.02 -18.38 8.13
N ILE A 347 3.69 -18.28 8.34
CA ILE A 347 2.95 -19.30 9.09
C ILE A 347 2.89 -20.63 8.32
N ALA A 348 2.71 -20.60 7.00
CA ALA A 348 2.74 -21.79 6.15
C ALA A 348 4.08 -22.54 6.20
N LYS A 349 5.16 -21.85 6.51
CA LYS A 349 6.51 -22.41 6.71
C LYS A 349 6.84 -22.71 8.19
N GLY A 350 5.92 -22.51 9.12
CA GLY A 350 6.15 -22.71 10.55
C GLY A 350 7.13 -21.70 11.17
N MET A 351 7.35 -20.54 10.53
CA MET A 351 8.30 -19.52 10.98
C MET A 351 7.73 -18.59 12.02
N ILE A 352 6.42 -18.44 12.10
CA ILE A 352 5.71 -17.66 13.12
C ILE A 352 4.51 -18.45 13.66
N PRO A 353 4.10 -18.23 14.92
CA PRO A 353 2.90 -18.80 15.48
C PRO A 353 1.63 -17.98 15.11
N THR A 354 0.44 -18.54 15.39
CA THR A 354 -0.88 -17.96 15.05
C THR A 354 -1.14 -16.63 15.72
N ASP A 355 -0.65 -16.41 16.94
CA ASP A 355 -0.78 -15.14 17.68
C ASP A 355 -0.11 -13.96 16.95
N VAL A 356 1.04 -14.19 16.28
CA VAL A 356 1.71 -13.19 15.45
C VAL A 356 0.90 -12.90 14.18
N LEU A 357 0.28 -13.91 13.56
CA LEU A 357 -0.61 -13.68 12.42
C LEU A 357 -1.82 -12.83 12.85
N SER A 358 -2.48 -13.18 13.93
CA SER A 358 -3.61 -12.42 14.50
C SER A 358 -3.21 -10.98 14.81
N ALA A 359 -2.05 -10.77 15.44
CA ALA A 359 -1.51 -9.45 15.72
C ALA A 359 -1.23 -8.65 14.43
N THR A 360 -0.77 -9.33 13.36
CA THR A 360 -0.51 -8.69 12.05
C THR A 360 -1.82 -8.26 11.39
N ILE A 361 -2.87 -9.08 11.41
CA ILE A 361 -4.19 -8.72 10.88
C ILE A 361 -4.73 -7.49 11.61
N LEU A 362 -4.69 -7.50 12.94
CA LEU A 362 -5.14 -6.36 13.75
C LEU A 362 -4.30 -5.10 13.48
N LEU A 363 -2.99 -5.23 13.33
CA LEU A 363 -2.09 -4.13 12.96
C LEU A 363 -2.49 -3.50 11.63
N VAL A 364 -2.82 -4.30 10.60
CA VAL A 364 -3.25 -3.80 9.29
C VAL A 364 -4.46 -2.90 9.45
N ILE A 365 -5.48 -3.35 10.17
CA ILE A 365 -6.72 -2.59 10.35
C ILE A 365 -6.52 -1.35 11.18
N VAL A 366 -5.88 -1.47 12.33
CA VAL A 366 -5.64 -0.34 13.23
C VAL A 366 -4.80 0.73 12.52
N SER A 367 -3.75 0.34 11.80
CA SER A 367 -2.92 1.28 11.06
C SER A 367 -3.68 1.94 9.90
N ALA A 368 -4.54 1.20 9.19
CA ALA A 368 -5.37 1.72 8.12
C ALA A 368 -6.42 2.74 8.63
N LEU A 369 -6.98 2.52 9.83
CA LEU A 369 -7.91 3.45 10.46
C LEU A 369 -7.23 4.71 11.03
N ILE A 370 -6.06 4.53 11.67
CA ILE A 370 -5.35 5.64 12.33
C ILE A 370 -4.70 6.59 11.31
N THR A 371 -4.17 6.08 10.20
CA THR A 371 -3.42 6.89 9.23
C THR A 371 -4.21 8.05 8.64
N PRO A 372 -5.46 7.87 8.14
CA PRO A 372 -6.23 8.99 7.63
C PRO A 372 -6.48 10.08 8.66
N LEU A 373 -6.69 9.68 9.92
CA LEU A 373 -6.91 10.60 11.04
C LEU A 373 -5.64 11.41 11.32
N MET A 374 -4.48 10.74 11.39
CA MET A 374 -3.19 11.38 11.66
C MET A 374 -2.75 12.30 10.52
N LEU A 375 -2.88 11.86 9.26
CA LEU A 375 -2.58 12.69 8.10
C LEU A 375 -3.43 13.95 8.12
N LYS A 376 -4.74 13.80 8.28
CA LYS A 376 -5.63 14.95 8.34
C LYS A 376 -5.27 15.90 9.47
N PHE A 377 -5.05 15.39 10.69
CA PHE A 377 -4.63 16.19 11.83
C PHE A 377 -3.34 16.98 11.53
N SER A 378 -2.34 16.31 10.94
CA SER A 378 -1.05 16.92 10.64
C SER A 378 -1.13 18.02 9.57
N PHE A 379 -2.03 17.89 8.58
CA PHE A 379 -2.22 18.90 7.55
C PHE A 379 -3.12 20.06 7.97
N THR A 380 -4.06 19.84 8.91
CA THR A 380 -5.02 20.88 9.32
C THR A 380 -4.59 21.67 10.55
N LYS A 381 -4.07 21.01 11.59
CA LYS A 381 -3.73 21.69 12.86
C LYS A 381 -2.29 22.18 12.93
N LEU A 382 -1.33 21.41 12.44
CA LEU A 382 0.08 21.82 12.50
C LEU A 382 0.42 22.97 11.55
N GLN A 383 -0.44 23.28 10.59
CA GLN A 383 -0.26 24.45 9.72
C GLN A 383 -0.62 25.78 10.43
N LYS A 384 -1.46 25.73 11.49
CA LYS A 384 -1.86 26.91 12.25
C LYS A 384 -0.85 27.36 13.33
N SER A 385 0.13 26.54 13.67
CA SER A 385 1.13 26.86 14.72
C SER A 385 2.44 27.43 14.16
N SER A 386 2.53 27.65 12.85
CA SER A 386 3.72 28.20 12.17
C SER A 386 3.50 29.64 11.67
N PHE A 387 2.51 30.35 12.24
CA PHE A 387 2.29 31.80 12.05
C PHE A 387 2.44 32.53 13.38
#